data_771dda5a1352041a1ed002cee023b944
#
_entry.id   771dda5a1352041a1ed002cee023b944
#
_cell.length_a   1.000
_cell.length_b   1.000
_cell.length_c   1.000
_cell.angle_alpha   90.00
_cell.angle_beta   90.00
_cell.angle_gamma   90.00
#
_symmetry.space_group_name_H-M   'P 1'
#
loop_
_entity.id
_entity.type
_entity.pdbx_description
1 polymer ?
#
loop_
_entity_poly.entity_id
_entity_poly.type
_entity_poly.pdbx_seq_one_letter_code
_entity_poly.pdbx_strand_id
1 'polypeptide(L)'
;MRSLEMASAALVAERGSKAQESITYAAYMRECPAVALLSAISNRWVSLTMCTLGMRGGSMRYSEVSRNIPGVSQKMLTQTLRSLERDGMVQRTVTPTSPVRVDYALTALGLGLYDLVSQVRDWAAQNAEAVDEARNAYEGRQAV
;
A
#
# COMPACT_ATOMS: atom_id res chain seq x y z
N MET A 1 -3.48 -4.20 19.02
CA MET A 1 -2.08 -3.73 18.99
C MET A 1 -1.13 -4.67 19.72
N ARG A 2 -1.44 -5.17 20.91
CA ARG A 2 -0.56 -6.13 21.64
C ARG A 2 -0.38 -7.50 20.97
N SER A 3 -1.35 -7.98 20.19
CA SER A 3 -1.26 -9.30 19.53
C SER A 3 -0.28 -9.36 18.37
N LEU A 4 -0.07 -8.25 17.65
CA LEU A 4 0.88 -8.17 16.55
C LEU A 4 2.32 -8.02 17.03
N GLU A 5 2.54 -7.32 18.12
CA GLU A 5 3.88 -7.22 18.75
C GLU A 5 4.32 -8.55 19.36
N MET A 6 3.40 -9.30 19.97
CA MET A 6 3.69 -10.64 20.51
C MET A 6 3.95 -11.66 19.40
N ALA A 7 3.24 -11.59 18.27
CA ALA A 7 3.49 -12.47 17.13
C ALA A 7 4.83 -12.19 16.45
N SER A 8 5.21 -10.92 16.35
CA SER A 8 6.52 -10.52 15.81
C SER A 8 7.68 -10.95 16.74
N ALA A 9 7.52 -10.77 18.04
CA ALA A 9 8.51 -11.17 19.02
C ALA A 9 8.64 -12.69 19.14
N ALA A 10 7.56 -13.44 19.06
CA ALA A 10 7.54 -14.89 19.09
C ALA A 10 8.22 -15.51 17.86
N LEU A 11 7.98 -14.94 16.67
CA LEU A 11 8.63 -15.36 15.42
C LEU A 11 10.13 -15.11 15.41
N VAL A 12 10.60 -14.09 16.12
CA VAL A 12 12.03 -13.81 16.30
C VAL A 12 12.63 -14.74 17.35
N ALA A 13 11.90 -15.09 18.41
CA ALA A 13 12.40 -15.92 19.50
C ALA A 13 12.47 -17.42 19.14
N GLU A 14 11.53 -17.97 18.38
CA GLU A 14 11.54 -19.39 17.99
C GLU A 14 12.62 -19.76 16.96
N ARG A 15 13.15 -18.80 16.22
CA ARG A 15 14.27 -19.02 15.28
C ARG A 15 15.65 -18.98 15.94
N GLY A 16 15.74 -18.61 17.21
CA GLY A 16 16.99 -18.48 17.96
C GLY A 16 17.61 -19.79 18.47
N SER A 17 16.94 -20.95 18.30
CA SER A 17 17.35 -22.23 18.93
C SER A 17 17.93 -23.28 17.99
N LYS A 18 18.00 -23.04 16.67
CA LYS A 18 18.66 -23.98 15.76
C LYS A 18 19.57 -23.26 14.76
N ALA A 19 20.86 -23.52 14.92
CA ALA A 19 21.95 -23.06 14.07
C ALA A 19 22.27 -21.56 14.18
N GLN A 20 23.33 -21.28 14.83
CA GLN A 20 24.05 -20.02 14.96
C GLN A 20 24.69 -19.60 13.62
N GLU A 21 23.85 -19.48 12.58
CA GLU A 21 24.21 -18.66 11.44
C GLU A 21 23.57 -17.31 11.73
N SER A 22 24.39 -16.34 12.01
CA SER A 22 23.98 -14.94 12.09
C SER A 22 23.50 -14.52 10.70
N ILE A 23 22.22 -14.78 10.39
CA ILE A 23 21.56 -14.20 9.23
C ILE A 23 21.68 -12.70 9.44
N THR A 24 22.54 -12.06 8.67
CA THR A 24 22.66 -10.61 8.74
C THR A 24 21.30 -10.00 8.42
N TYR A 25 20.96 -8.90 9.08
CA TYR A 25 19.73 -8.18 8.80
C TYR A 25 19.54 -7.95 7.30
N ALA A 26 20.62 -7.69 6.56
CA ALA A 26 20.59 -7.51 5.12
C ALA A 26 20.17 -8.79 4.36
N ALA A 27 20.56 -9.98 4.81
CA ALA A 27 20.13 -11.24 4.23
C ALA A 27 18.65 -11.50 4.52
N TYR A 28 18.21 -11.27 5.77
CA TYR A 28 16.80 -11.33 6.15
C TYR A 28 15.93 -10.43 5.27
N MET A 29 16.34 -9.17 5.09
CA MET A 29 15.58 -8.20 4.29
C MET A 29 15.52 -8.58 2.80
N ARG A 30 16.53 -9.25 2.26
CA ARG A 30 16.50 -9.73 0.86
C ARG A 30 15.57 -10.92 0.65
N GLU A 31 15.48 -11.81 1.61
CA GLU A 31 14.72 -13.06 1.49
C GLU A 31 13.28 -12.95 2.04
N CYS A 32 12.96 -11.86 2.74
CA CYS A 32 11.65 -11.67 3.33
C CYS A 32 10.61 -11.32 2.26
N PRO A 33 9.57 -12.15 2.05
CA PRO A 33 8.51 -11.86 1.08
C PRO A 33 7.80 -10.52 1.35
N ALA A 34 7.77 -10.07 2.61
CA ALA A 34 7.17 -8.81 3.00
C ALA A 34 7.87 -7.59 2.36
N VAL A 35 9.17 -7.66 2.08
CA VAL A 35 9.91 -6.55 1.47
C VAL A 35 9.44 -6.30 0.04
N ALA A 36 9.21 -7.35 -0.74
CA ALA A 36 8.69 -7.23 -2.09
C ALA A 36 7.28 -6.62 -2.09
N LEU A 37 6.42 -7.05 -1.16
CA LEU A 37 5.08 -6.51 -0.99
C LEU A 37 5.12 -5.04 -0.53
N LEU A 38 5.97 -4.70 0.45
CA LEU A 38 6.16 -3.32 0.89
C LEU A 38 6.61 -2.41 -0.24
N SER A 39 7.51 -2.85 -1.09
CA SER A 39 7.93 -2.09 -2.27
C SER A 39 6.77 -1.84 -3.24
N ALA A 40 5.91 -2.85 -3.45
CA ALA A 40 4.74 -2.71 -4.31
C ALA A 40 3.73 -1.71 -3.76
N ILE A 41 3.41 -1.79 -2.47
CA ILE A 41 2.42 -0.89 -1.82
C ILE A 41 2.97 0.53 -1.55
N SER A 42 4.28 0.71 -1.56
CA SER A 42 4.91 2.04 -1.44
C SER A 42 4.75 2.89 -2.69
N ASN A 43 4.25 2.32 -3.77
CA ASN A 43 3.95 3.07 -4.98
C ASN A 43 2.78 4.02 -4.74
N ARG A 44 2.98 5.31 -5.07
CA ARG A 44 1.96 6.37 -4.93
C ARG A 44 0.61 5.98 -5.53
N TRP A 45 0.63 5.41 -6.74
CA TRP A 45 -0.60 5.08 -7.45
C TRP A 45 -1.35 3.91 -6.82
N VAL A 46 -0.63 2.95 -6.24
CA VAL A 46 -1.21 1.86 -5.45
C VAL A 46 -1.93 2.42 -4.23
N SER A 47 -1.27 3.25 -3.43
CA SER A 47 -1.86 3.85 -2.24
C SER A 47 -3.09 4.70 -2.56
N LEU A 48 -3.03 5.54 -3.61
CA LEU A 48 -4.16 6.38 -4.02
C LEU A 48 -5.33 5.55 -4.54
N THR A 49 -5.07 4.49 -5.30
CA THR A 49 -6.11 3.59 -5.82
C THR A 49 -6.78 2.82 -4.68
N MET A 50 -6.01 2.32 -3.73
CA MET A 50 -6.52 1.63 -2.54
C MET A 50 -7.40 2.56 -1.70
N CYS A 51 -6.96 3.80 -1.46
CA CYS A 51 -7.76 4.80 -0.74
C CYS A 51 -9.04 5.14 -1.49
N THR A 52 -8.98 5.33 -2.80
CA THR A 52 -10.15 5.66 -3.62
C THR A 52 -11.22 4.56 -3.55
N LEU A 53 -10.83 3.31 -3.74
CA LEU A 53 -11.74 2.17 -3.67
C LEU A 53 -12.26 1.94 -2.25
N GLY A 54 -11.41 2.06 -1.25
CA GLY A 54 -11.76 1.82 0.15
C GLY A 54 -12.70 2.88 0.73
N MET A 55 -12.46 4.15 0.43
CA MET A 55 -13.32 5.25 0.89
C MET A 55 -14.72 5.21 0.27
N ARG A 56 -14.84 4.77 -0.97
CA ARG A 56 -16.15 4.61 -1.62
C ARG A 56 -16.94 3.46 -1.00
N GLY A 57 -16.28 2.37 -0.64
CA GLY A 57 -16.92 1.14 -0.21
C GLY A 57 -17.78 0.52 -1.32
N GLY A 58 -17.42 -0.66 -1.78
CA GLY A 58 -18.10 -1.33 -2.91
C GLY A 58 -17.34 -1.18 -4.23
N SER A 59 -18.04 -1.30 -5.34
CA SER A 59 -17.42 -1.31 -6.67
C SER A 59 -17.46 0.06 -7.34
N MET A 60 -16.42 0.35 -8.14
CA MET A 60 -16.30 1.54 -8.96
C MET A 60 -15.93 1.18 -10.39
N ARG A 61 -16.46 1.91 -11.35
CA ARG A 61 -16.03 1.83 -12.74
C ARG A 61 -14.63 2.44 -12.91
N TYR A 62 -13.92 1.99 -13.93
CA TYR A 62 -12.61 2.54 -14.28
C TYR A 62 -12.60 4.08 -14.37
N SER A 63 -13.60 4.65 -15.05
CA SER A 63 -13.71 6.10 -15.20
C SER A 63 -13.95 6.84 -13.87
N GLU A 64 -14.64 6.21 -12.93
CA GLU A 64 -14.85 6.78 -11.59
C GLU A 64 -13.55 6.75 -10.79
N VAL A 65 -12.81 5.64 -10.83
CA VAL A 65 -11.49 5.53 -10.20
C VAL A 65 -10.55 6.59 -10.76
N SER A 66 -10.46 6.70 -12.07
CA SER A 66 -9.59 7.66 -12.76
C SER A 66 -9.89 9.11 -12.37
N ARG A 67 -11.15 9.49 -12.29
CA ARG A 67 -11.53 10.87 -11.90
C ARG A 67 -11.19 11.22 -10.46
N ASN A 68 -11.08 10.23 -9.59
CA ASN A 68 -10.77 10.44 -8.17
C ASN A 68 -9.27 10.38 -7.85
N ILE A 69 -8.42 10.15 -8.84
CA ILE A 69 -6.97 10.11 -8.65
C ILE A 69 -6.32 11.21 -9.50
N PRO A 70 -6.04 12.38 -8.93
CA PRO A 70 -5.47 13.49 -9.68
C PRO A 70 -4.12 13.15 -10.32
N GLY A 71 -3.97 13.46 -11.60
CA GLY A 71 -2.73 13.30 -12.33
C GLY A 71 -2.38 11.88 -12.76
N VAL A 72 -3.24 10.89 -12.51
CA VAL A 72 -2.99 9.53 -12.98
C VAL A 72 -3.23 9.43 -14.49
N SER A 73 -2.26 8.86 -15.22
CA SER A 73 -2.45 8.53 -16.63
C SER A 73 -3.23 7.21 -16.79
N GLN A 74 -3.85 7.02 -17.95
CA GLN A 74 -4.54 5.77 -18.28
C GLN A 74 -3.59 4.57 -18.18
N LYS A 75 -2.35 4.72 -18.66
CA LYS A 75 -1.33 3.68 -18.57
C LYS A 75 -1.02 3.31 -17.11
N MET A 76 -0.77 4.30 -16.27
CA MET A 76 -0.42 4.07 -14.86
C MET A 76 -1.57 3.45 -14.08
N LEU A 77 -2.79 3.94 -14.25
CA LEU A 77 -3.96 3.37 -13.57
C LEU A 77 -4.23 1.93 -14.01
N THR A 78 -4.14 1.66 -15.31
CA THR A 78 -4.33 0.31 -15.84
C THR A 78 -3.28 -0.66 -15.28
N GLN A 79 -2.01 -0.26 -15.24
CA GLN A 79 -0.94 -1.07 -14.65
C GLN A 79 -1.15 -1.30 -13.15
N THR A 80 -1.56 -0.27 -12.43
CA THR A 80 -1.83 -0.34 -10.99
C THR A 80 -2.98 -1.29 -10.68
N LEU A 81 -4.10 -1.17 -11.38
CA LEU A 81 -5.25 -2.05 -11.21
C LEU A 81 -4.93 -3.51 -11.54
N ARG A 82 -4.16 -3.76 -12.61
CA ARG A 82 -3.70 -5.11 -12.97
C ARG A 82 -2.77 -5.70 -11.90
N SER A 83 -1.87 -4.90 -11.36
CA SER A 83 -0.99 -5.34 -10.29
C SER A 83 -1.77 -5.70 -9.03
N LEU A 84 -2.72 -4.86 -8.63
CA LEU A 84 -3.58 -5.12 -7.48
C LEU A 84 -4.51 -6.33 -7.69
N GLU A 85 -5.01 -6.55 -8.89
CA GLU A 85 -5.78 -7.74 -9.25
C GLU A 85 -4.92 -9.00 -9.17
N ARG A 86 -3.72 -8.98 -9.75
CA ARG A 86 -2.76 -10.08 -9.69
C ARG A 86 -2.40 -10.46 -8.25
N ASP A 87 -2.23 -9.47 -7.40
CA ASP A 87 -1.84 -9.67 -6.00
C ASP A 87 -3.05 -9.96 -5.09
N GLY A 88 -4.26 -10.10 -5.66
CA GLY A 88 -5.47 -10.48 -4.96
C GLY A 88 -6.09 -9.38 -4.09
N MET A 89 -5.66 -8.13 -4.24
CA MET A 89 -6.16 -6.97 -3.47
C MET A 89 -7.42 -6.36 -4.08
N VAL A 90 -7.60 -6.51 -5.39
CA VAL A 90 -8.71 -5.97 -6.17
C VAL A 90 -9.37 -7.08 -6.97
N GLN A 91 -10.68 -7.08 -6.98
CA GLN A 91 -11.50 -7.90 -7.87
C GLN A 91 -11.98 -7.06 -9.05
N ARG A 92 -11.78 -7.58 -10.24
CA ARG A 92 -12.30 -7.03 -11.49
C ARG A 92 -13.52 -7.83 -11.93
N THR A 93 -14.64 -7.16 -12.13
CA THR A 93 -15.89 -7.79 -12.60
C THR A 93 -16.26 -7.22 -13.95
N VAL A 94 -16.44 -8.09 -14.93
CA VAL A 94 -16.90 -7.73 -16.27
C VAL A 94 -18.36 -8.12 -16.41
N THR A 95 -19.20 -7.14 -16.71
CA THR A 95 -20.63 -7.37 -17.00
C THR A 95 -20.83 -7.25 -18.50
N PRO A 96 -21.33 -8.29 -19.19
CA PRO A 96 -21.49 -8.32 -20.64
C PRO A 96 -22.72 -7.52 -21.08
N THR A 97 -22.68 -6.23 -20.88
CA THR A 97 -23.69 -5.28 -21.36
C THR A 97 -23.19 -4.56 -22.63
N SER A 98 -24.03 -3.80 -23.30
CA SER A 98 -23.61 -2.99 -24.44
C SER A 98 -23.78 -1.50 -24.08
N PRO A 99 -22.67 -0.76 -23.87
CA PRO A 99 -21.26 -1.17 -23.86
C PRO A 99 -20.89 -2.07 -22.67
N VAL A 100 -19.80 -2.83 -22.80
CA VAL A 100 -19.27 -3.69 -21.73
C VAL A 100 -18.93 -2.84 -20.50
N ARG A 101 -19.38 -3.30 -19.34
CA ARG A 101 -19.11 -2.67 -18.05
C ARG A 101 -18.01 -3.42 -17.30
N VAL A 102 -17.05 -2.69 -16.79
CA VAL A 102 -15.98 -3.23 -15.93
C VAL A 102 -15.96 -2.47 -14.62
N ASP A 103 -16.12 -3.20 -13.53
CA ASP A 103 -16.12 -2.69 -12.16
C ASP A 103 -14.95 -3.25 -11.37
N TYR A 104 -14.41 -2.45 -10.46
CA TYR A 104 -13.32 -2.79 -9.55
C TYR A 104 -13.76 -2.62 -8.11
N ALA A 105 -13.44 -3.57 -7.27
CA ALA A 105 -13.71 -3.53 -5.83
C ALA A 105 -12.54 -4.11 -5.05
N LEU A 106 -12.34 -3.67 -3.80
CA LEU A 106 -11.40 -4.31 -2.91
C LEU A 106 -11.91 -5.71 -2.50
N THR A 107 -11.01 -6.68 -2.48
CA THR A 107 -11.24 -7.98 -1.85
C THR A 107 -11.13 -7.87 -0.34
N ALA A 108 -11.45 -8.95 0.40
CA ALA A 108 -11.20 -9.00 1.85
C ALA A 108 -9.73 -8.75 2.20
N LEU A 109 -8.81 -9.31 1.41
CA LEU A 109 -7.37 -9.04 1.53
C LEU A 109 -7.04 -7.57 1.27
N GLY A 110 -7.61 -7.00 0.22
CA GLY A 110 -7.46 -5.57 -0.12
C GLY A 110 -8.01 -4.65 0.96
N LEU A 111 -9.12 -4.99 1.59
CA LEU A 111 -9.67 -4.22 2.71
C LEU A 111 -8.72 -4.19 3.91
N GLY A 112 -8.09 -5.32 4.24
CA GLY A 112 -7.08 -5.38 5.29
C GLY A 112 -5.89 -4.47 5.01
N LEU A 113 -5.42 -4.43 3.77
CA LEU A 113 -4.36 -3.51 3.36
C LEU A 113 -4.85 -2.04 3.37
N TYR A 114 -6.06 -1.79 2.93
CA TYR A 114 -6.64 -0.45 2.97
C TYR A 114 -6.68 0.13 4.38
N ASP A 115 -7.01 -0.67 5.39
CA ASP A 115 -7.01 -0.23 6.78
C ASP A 115 -5.62 0.27 7.22
N LEU A 116 -4.55 -0.41 6.83
CA LEU A 116 -3.19 0.02 7.10
C LEU A 116 -2.79 1.28 6.32
N VAL A 117 -3.11 1.33 5.05
CA VAL A 117 -2.83 2.50 4.18
C VAL A 117 -3.59 3.73 4.67
N SER A 118 -4.83 3.56 5.12
CA SER A 118 -5.63 4.66 5.68
C SER A 118 -5.02 5.21 6.98
N GLN A 119 -4.48 4.36 7.83
CA GLN A 119 -3.76 4.79 9.04
C GLN A 119 -2.49 5.59 8.69
N VAL A 120 -1.73 5.16 7.70
CA VAL A 120 -0.56 5.90 7.21
C VAL A 120 -0.97 7.26 6.65
N ARG A 121 -2.04 7.30 5.84
CA ARG A 121 -2.59 8.56 5.32
C ARG A 121 -2.99 9.52 6.44
N ASP A 122 -3.70 9.02 7.43
CA ASP A 122 -4.19 9.84 8.54
C ASP A 122 -3.02 10.37 9.40
N TRP A 123 -2.03 9.52 9.65
CA TRP A 123 -0.79 9.95 10.30
C TRP A 123 -0.06 11.04 9.50
N ALA A 124 0.06 10.85 8.19
CA ALA A 124 0.71 11.81 7.31
C ALA A 124 -0.04 13.16 7.31
N ALA A 125 -1.37 13.14 7.27
CA ALA A 125 -2.18 14.36 7.34
C ALA A 125 -1.99 15.10 8.67
N GLN A 126 -1.92 14.39 9.79
CA GLN A 126 -1.73 14.97 11.11
C GLN A 126 -0.32 15.53 11.33
N ASN A 127 0.68 15.04 10.63
CA ASN A 127 2.08 15.37 10.81
C ASN A 127 2.69 16.16 9.63
N ALA A 128 1.90 16.51 8.62
CA ALA A 128 2.37 17.19 7.42
C ALA A 128 3.09 18.50 7.75
N GLU A 129 2.54 19.31 8.65
CA GLU A 129 3.13 20.58 9.08
C GLU A 129 4.50 20.37 9.74
N ALA A 130 4.61 19.43 10.67
CA ALA A 130 5.87 19.13 11.34
C ALA A 130 6.95 18.64 10.37
N VAL A 131 6.55 17.86 9.35
CA VAL A 131 7.47 17.41 8.29
C VAL A 131 7.92 18.58 7.44
N ASP A 132 7.02 19.48 7.07
CA ASP A 132 7.36 20.66 6.26
C ASP A 132 8.24 21.65 7.03
N GLU A 133 8.01 21.86 8.30
CA GLU A 133 8.89 22.63 9.18
C GLU A 133 10.30 22.03 9.23
N ALA A 134 10.41 20.72 9.37
CA ALA A 134 11.71 20.04 9.38
C ALA A 134 12.45 20.16 8.04
N ARG A 135 11.75 20.07 6.92
CA ARG A 135 12.29 20.26 5.57
C ARG A 135 12.81 21.68 5.39
N ASN A 136 12.01 22.68 5.74
CA ASN A 136 12.39 24.09 5.65
C ASN A 136 13.62 24.41 6.52
N ALA A 137 13.68 23.87 7.73
CA ALA A 137 14.84 24.03 8.60
C ALA A 137 16.11 23.37 8.04
N TYR A 138 15.96 22.24 7.37
CA TYR A 138 17.08 21.57 6.70
C TYR A 138 17.59 22.38 5.49
N GLU A 139 16.70 22.82 4.62
CA GLU A 139 17.04 23.62 3.43
C GLU A 139 17.69 24.96 3.83
N GLY A 140 17.19 25.60 4.88
CA GLY A 140 17.78 26.81 5.43
C GLY A 140 19.23 26.63 5.92
N ARG A 141 19.57 25.42 6.42
CA ARG A 141 20.96 25.09 6.81
C ARG A 141 21.88 24.81 5.63
N GLN A 142 21.34 24.32 4.52
CA GLN A 142 22.12 24.05 3.30
C GLN A 142 22.42 25.34 2.52
N ALA A 143 21.64 26.40 2.70
CA ALA A 143 21.80 27.69 2.01
C ALA A 143 22.88 28.59 2.64
N VAL A 144 23.49 28.20 3.76
CA VAL A 144 24.61 28.89 4.45
C VAL A 144 25.90 28.11 4.22
#